data_0e13787e1ec0837147ab3e19c628f935
#
_entry.id   0e13787e1ec0837147ab3e19c628f935
#
_cell.length_a   1.000
_cell.length_b   1.000
_cell.length_c   1.000
_cell.angle_alpha   90.00
_cell.angle_beta   90.00
_cell.angle_gamma   90.00
#
_symmetry.space_group_name_H-M   'P 1'
#
loop_
_entity.id
_entity.type
_entity.pdbx_description
1 polymer ?
#
loop_
_entity_poly.entity_id
_entity_poly.type
_entity_poly.pdbx_seq_one_letter_code
_entity_poly.pdbx_strand_id
1 'polypeptide(L)'
;MRSIAQNKFTAVGLVAASVAQIVSNVVDFGMDVGGATAAPRLHHQHLPDTIVYERAGMHSGAVAALRARGHALRERSGYQGDTQSIVVLPDGRLAGAADPRRGGAAVGVRVARPVVQ
;
A
#
# COMPACT_ATOMS: atom_id res chain seq x y z
N MET A 1 1.67 -27.35 -10.03
CA MET A 1 1.03 -26.29 -10.84
C MET A 1 -0.02 -25.57 -10.00
N ARG A 2 0.20 -24.29 -9.63
CA ARG A 2 -0.85 -23.50 -8.95
C ARG A 2 -1.89 -23.10 -9.99
N SER A 3 -3.16 -23.35 -9.71
CA SER A 3 -4.28 -23.04 -10.61
C SER A 3 -4.30 -21.53 -10.95
N ILE A 4 -4.61 -21.20 -12.21
CA ILE A 4 -4.80 -19.82 -12.69
C ILE A 4 -5.85 -19.06 -11.84
N ALA A 5 -6.83 -19.76 -11.30
CA ALA A 5 -7.84 -19.20 -10.41
C ALA A 5 -7.23 -18.70 -9.08
N GLN A 6 -6.32 -19.43 -8.45
CA GLN A 6 -5.64 -19.01 -7.23
C GLN A 6 -4.82 -17.72 -7.42
N ASN A 7 -4.20 -17.54 -8.59
CA ASN A 7 -3.45 -16.33 -8.89
C ASN A 7 -4.33 -15.09 -9.01
N LYS A 8 -5.55 -15.22 -9.55
CA LYS A 8 -6.49 -14.09 -9.68
C LYS A 8 -7.01 -13.61 -8.33
N PHE A 9 -7.40 -14.52 -7.44
CA PHE A 9 -7.84 -14.16 -6.08
C PHE A 9 -6.73 -13.53 -5.25
N THR A 10 -5.51 -14.01 -5.37
CA THR A 10 -4.34 -13.40 -4.72
C THR A 10 -4.11 -11.97 -5.20
N ALA A 11 -4.23 -11.71 -6.51
CA ALA A 11 -4.04 -10.38 -7.06
C ALA A 11 -5.10 -9.38 -6.56
N VAL A 12 -6.38 -9.77 -6.56
CA VAL A 12 -7.48 -8.91 -6.07
C VAL A 12 -7.33 -8.61 -4.57
N GLY A 13 -7.03 -9.60 -3.76
CA GLY A 13 -6.81 -9.42 -2.33
C GLY A 13 -5.62 -8.50 -2.04
N LEU A 14 -4.56 -8.61 -2.81
CA LEU A 14 -3.38 -7.75 -2.67
C LEU A 14 -3.67 -6.28 -3.02
N VAL A 15 -4.47 -6.03 -4.06
CA VAL A 15 -4.91 -4.68 -4.44
C VAL A 15 -5.74 -4.06 -3.33
N ALA A 16 -6.78 -4.76 -2.85
CA ALA A 16 -7.64 -4.27 -1.78
C ALA A 16 -6.85 -3.97 -0.49
N ALA A 17 -5.95 -4.87 -0.08
CA ALA A 17 -5.12 -4.69 1.10
C ALA A 17 -4.16 -3.50 0.96
N SER A 18 -3.57 -3.28 -0.20
CA SER A 18 -2.67 -2.15 -0.44
C SER A 18 -3.40 -0.82 -0.36
N VAL A 19 -4.57 -0.72 -1.00
CA VAL A 19 -5.41 0.50 -0.95
C VAL A 19 -5.85 0.80 0.48
N ALA A 20 -6.38 -0.19 1.20
CA ALA A 20 -6.84 -0.02 2.58
C ALA A 20 -5.73 0.49 3.49
N GLN A 21 -4.51 -0.05 3.39
CA GLN A 21 -3.39 0.38 4.20
C GLN A 21 -2.94 1.81 3.89
N ILE A 22 -2.91 2.22 2.61
CA ILE A 22 -2.55 3.59 2.23
C ILE A 22 -3.60 4.59 2.74
N VAL A 23 -4.88 4.26 2.58
CA VAL A 23 -5.97 5.11 3.09
C VAL A 23 -5.87 5.26 4.60
N SER A 24 -5.70 4.16 5.33
CA SER A 24 -5.53 4.19 6.80
C SER A 24 -4.28 4.98 7.20
N ASN A 25 -3.17 4.83 6.51
CA ASN A 25 -1.96 5.60 6.77
C ASN A 25 -2.19 7.12 6.66
N VAL A 26 -2.97 7.55 5.68
CA VAL A 26 -3.30 8.97 5.51
C VAL A 26 -4.34 9.41 6.53
N VAL A 27 -5.45 8.68 6.67
CA VAL A 27 -6.64 9.11 7.45
C VAL A 27 -6.45 8.90 8.94
N ASP A 28 -5.95 7.73 9.35
CA ASP A 28 -5.87 7.35 10.76
C ASP A 28 -4.54 7.75 11.39
N PHE A 29 -3.46 7.71 10.61
CA PHE A 29 -2.11 8.00 11.11
C PHE A 29 -1.55 9.36 10.65
N GLY A 30 -2.29 10.11 9.84
CA GLY A 30 -1.91 11.47 9.42
C GLY A 30 -0.64 11.53 8.55
N MET A 31 -0.28 10.44 7.89
CA MET A 31 0.89 10.41 7.01
C MET A 31 0.65 11.25 5.76
N ASP A 32 1.70 11.89 5.25
CA ASP A 32 1.64 12.47 3.91
C ASP A 32 1.50 11.36 2.84
N VAL A 33 1.02 11.72 1.64
CA VAL A 33 0.72 10.75 0.58
C VAL A 33 1.96 9.99 0.10
N GLY A 34 3.14 10.62 0.14
CA GLY A 34 4.41 10.00 -0.22
C GLY A 34 4.80 8.94 0.78
N GLY A 35 4.83 9.29 2.06
CA GLY A 35 5.09 8.38 3.17
C GLY A 35 4.09 7.24 3.23
N ALA A 36 2.79 7.53 3.09
CA ALA A 36 1.74 6.52 3.09
C ALA A 36 1.88 5.49 1.96
N THR A 37 2.24 5.96 0.75
CA THR A 37 2.46 5.10 -0.42
C THR A 37 3.73 4.27 -0.29
N ALA A 38 4.80 4.83 0.28
CA ALA A 38 6.08 4.15 0.46
C ALA A 38 6.10 3.20 1.66
N ALA A 39 5.22 3.37 2.64
CA ALA A 39 5.19 2.58 3.86
C ALA A 39 5.15 1.07 3.57
N PRO A 40 5.88 0.25 4.34
CA PRO A 40 5.86 -1.20 4.18
C PRO A 40 4.46 -1.77 4.31
N ARG A 41 4.18 -2.81 3.53
CA ARG A 41 2.85 -3.42 3.45
C ARG A 41 2.82 -4.81 4.04
N LEU A 42 1.65 -5.16 4.55
CA LEU A 42 1.32 -6.52 4.94
C LEU A 42 0.12 -7.04 4.15
N HIS A 43 -0.02 -8.34 4.07
CA HIS A 43 -1.12 -8.99 3.37
C HIS A 43 -1.52 -10.28 4.07
N HIS A 44 -2.82 -10.48 4.20
CA HIS A 44 -3.43 -11.74 4.63
C HIS A 44 -4.66 -12.00 3.78
N GLN A 45 -4.77 -13.20 3.23
CA GLN A 45 -5.86 -13.55 2.31
C GLN A 45 -6.69 -14.75 2.78
N HIS A 46 -6.71 -15.00 4.08
CA HIS A 46 -7.39 -16.13 4.71
C HIS A 46 -6.71 -17.49 4.41
N LEU A 47 -6.52 -17.87 3.17
CA LEU A 47 -5.84 -19.10 2.78
C LEU A 47 -4.70 -18.80 1.77
N PRO A 48 -3.45 -19.19 2.05
CA PRO A 48 -2.99 -19.78 3.31
C PRO A 48 -3.12 -18.82 4.49
N ASP A 49 -3.44 -19.33 5.68
CA ASP A 49 -3.57 -18.57 6.92
C ASP A 49 -2.18 -18.12 7.43
N THR A 50 -1.66 -17.10 6.76
CA THR A 50 -0.34 -16.56 7.05
C THR A 50 -0.31 -15.07 6.72
N ILE A 51 0.06 -14.25 7.68
CA ILE A 51 0.33 -12.83 7.47
C ILE A 51 1.69 -12.70 6.79
N VAL A 52 1.69 -12.16 5.59
CA VAL A 52 2.92 -11.88 4.83
C VAL A 52 3.20 -10.39 4.91
N TYR A 53 4.40 -9.99 5.31
CA TYR A 53 4.78 -8.59 5.42
C TYR A 53 6.11 -8.33 4.70
N GLU A 54 6.29 -7.10 4.23
CA GLU A 54 7.53 -6.67 3.58
C GLU A 54 8.66 -6.54 4.59
N ARG A 55 9.90 -6.69 4.13
CA ARG A 55 11.11 -6.55 4.96
C ARG A 55 11.07 -5.24 5.74
N ALA A 56 11.42 -5.31 7.03
CA ALA A 56 11.36 -4.21 8.00
C ALA A 56 9.96 -3.56 8.15
N GLY A 57 8.91 -4.19 7.60
CA GLY A 57 7.54 -3.66 7.65
C GLY A 57 6.82 -3.92 8.96
N MET A 58 7.43 -4.66 9.87
CA MET A 58 6.81 -4.95 11.16
C MET A 58 7.88 -5.01 12.26
N HIS A 59 7.63 -4.27 13.34
CA HIS A 59 8.53 -4.27 14.50
C HIS A 59 8.57 -5.67 15.15
N SER A 60 9.73 -6.09 15.63
CA SER A 60 9.94 -7.43 16.21
C SER A 60 8.99 -7.76 17.37
N GLY A 61 8.67 -6.78 18.20
CA GLY A 61 7.69 -6.90 19.28
C GLY A 61 6.26 -7.17 18.76
N ALA A 62 5.86 -6.53 17.67
CA ALA A 62 4.56 -6.80 17.03
C ALA A 62 4.51 -8.21 16.43
N VAL A 63 5.60 -8.65 15.79
CA VAL A 63 5.72 -10.02 15.27
C VAL A 63 5.61 -11.04 16.40
N ALA A 64 6.31 -10.82 17.53
CA ALA A 64 6.25 -11.70 18.69
C ALA A 64 4.83 -11.74 19.30
N ALA A 65 4.18 -10.59 19.46
CA ALA A 65 2.83 -10.50 20.00
C ALA A 65 1.77 -11.19 19.13
N LEU A 66 1.87 -11.05 17.82
CA LEU A 66 0.96 -11.73 16.89
C LEU A 66 1.19 -13.25 16.88
N ARG A 67 2.44 -13.69 16.93
CA ARG A 67 2.76 -15.14 17.07
C ARG A 67 2.21 -15.72 18.37
N ALA A 68 2.33 -15.00 19.48
CA ALA A 68 1.79 -15.42 20.76
C ALA A 68 0.26 -15.55 20.75
N ARG A 69 -0.42 -14.83 19.84
CA ARG A 69 -1.87 -14.94 19.58
C ARG A 69 -2.24 -16.03 18.58
N GLY A 70 -1.27 -16.82 18.11
CA GLY A 70 -1.48 -17.94 17.20
C GLY A 70 -1.38 -17.61 15.70
N HIS A 71 -1.03 -16.37 15.34
CA HIS A 71 -0.86 -16.02 13.93
C HIS A 71 0.44 -16.58 13.35
N ALA A 72 0.35 -17.15 12.15
CA ALA A 72 1.53 -17.45 11.34
C ALA A 72 1.99 -16.19 10.61
N LEU A 73 3.29 -15.85 10.71
CA LEU A 73 3.85 -14.67 10.07
C LEU A 73 5.07 -15.05 9.22
N ARG A 74 5.16 -14.44 8.04
CA ARG A 74 6.29 -14.62 7.13
C ARG A 74 6.74 -13.28 6.53
N GLU A 75 8.00 -12.97 6.75
CA GLU A 75 8.63 -11.85 6.04
C GLU A 75 8.83 -12.22 4.56
N ARG A 76 8.59 -11.25 3.69
CA ARG A 76 8.79 -11.37 2.25
C ARG A 76 9.98 -10.55 1.80
N SER A 77 10.83 -11.13 0.97
CA SER A 77 11.98 -10.47 0.36
C SER A 77 11.62 -9.59 -0.85
N GLY A 78 10.39 -9.64 -1.35
CA GLY A 78 9.91 -8.85 -2.49
C GLY A 78 8.81 -7.89 -2.10
N TYR A 79 8.39 -7.07 -3.05
CA TYR A 79 7.39 -6.03 -2.87
C TYR A 79 5.96 -6.55 -2.93
N GLN A 80 5.05 -5.83 -2.28
CA GLN A 80 3.60 -6.09 -2.29
C GLN A 80 2.87 -4.95 -2.99
N GLY A 81 2.33 -5.27 -4.16
CA GLY A 81 1.55 -4.33 -4.95
C GLY A 81 2.39 -3.28 -5.69
N ASP A 82 1.68 -2.40 -6.35
CA ASP A 82 2.15 -1.20 -7.03
C ASP A 82 0.98 -0.22 -7.04
N THR A 83 1.16 0.95 -6.43
CA THR A 83 0.08 1.90 -6.22
C THR A 83 0.49 3.29 -6.65
N GLN A 84 -0.45 4.00 -7.24
CA GLN A 84 -0.31 5.41 -7.57
C GLN A 84 -1.35 6.17 -6.75
N SER A 85 -0.92 7.18 -6.02
CA SER A 85 -1.79 7.87 -5.06
C SER A 85 -1.86 9.36 -5.36
N ILE A 86 -3.07 9.92 -5.27
CA ILE A 86 -3.29 11.38 -5.34
C ILE A 86 -4.24 11.76 -4.21
N VAL A 87 -3.86 12.80 -3.49
CA VAL A 87 -4.69 13.41 -2.45
C VAL A 87 -5.04 14.83 -2.87
N VAL A 88 -6.31 15.18 -2.73
CA VAL A 88 -6.76 16.58 -2.85
C VAL A 88 -6.61 17.26 -1.49
N LEU A 89 -5.76 18.24 -1.43
CA LEU A 89 -5.50 19.01 -0.20
C LEU A 89 -6.65 19.98 0.09
N PRO A 90 -6.80 20.45 1.35
CA PRO A 90 -7.87 21.37 1.72
C PRO A 90 -7.87 22.71 0.93
N ASP A 91 -6.71 23.11 0.43
CA ASP A 91 -6.56 24.30 -0.42
C ASP A 91 -6.81 24.03 -1.92
N GLY A 92 -7.23 22.82 -2.28
CA GLY A 92 -7.52 22.39 -3.64
C GLY A 92 -6.29 21.98 -4.46
N ARG A 93 -5.08 22.05 -3.91
CA ARG A 93 -3.89 21.51 -4.57
C ARG A 93 -3.92 19.99 -4.57
N LEU A 94 -3.23 19.39 -5.53
CA LEU A 94 -3.05 17.95 -5.62
C LEU A 94 -1.65 17.57 -5.11
N ALA A 95 -1.60 16.58 -4.24
CA ALA A 95 -0.37 15.92 -3.85
C ALA A 95 -0.37 14.50 -4.42
N GLY A 96 0.64 14.17 -5.22
CA GLY A 96 0.76 12.87 -5.87
C GLY A 96 1.99 12.10 -5.39
N ALA A 97 1.88 10.77 -5.34
CA ALA A 97 3.00 9.89 -5.06
C ALA A 97 2.98 8.67 -5.98
N ALA A 98 4.11 8.38 -6.61
CA ALA A 98 4.36 7.12 -7.29
C ALA A 98 4.93 6.10 -6.31
N ASP A 99 4.57 4.84 -6.48
CA ASP A 99 5.09 3.75 -5.64
C ASP A 99 6.60 3.54 -5.90
N PRO A 100 7.46 3.65 -4.89
CA PRO A 100 8.90 3.48 -5.07
C PRO A 100 9.28 2.02 -5.42
N ARG A 101 8.35 1.08 -5.31
CA ARG A 101 8.60 -0.36 -5.54
C ARG A 101 8.79 -0.71 -7.01
N ARG A 102 8.18 0.05 -7.91
CA ARG A 102 8.17 -0.22 -9.36
C ARG A 102 8.79 0.89 -10.19
N GLY A 103 9.22 1.95 -9.54
CA GLY A 103 9.63 3.18 -10.21
C GLY A 103 8.44 3.99 -10.72
N GLY A 104 8.69 5.18 -11.19
CA GLY A 104 7.68 6.13 -11.63
C GLY A 104 7.86 7.48 -10.96
N ALA A 105 7.06 8.44 -11.40
CA ALA A 105 7.05 9.77 -10.82
C ALA A 105 5.64 10.35 -10.85
N ALA A 106 5.28 11.10 -9.82
CA ALA A 106 4.11 11.95 -9.82
C ALA A 106 4.54 13.34 -10.34
N VAL A 107 3.96 13.76 -11.46
CA VAL A 107 4.31 15.03 -12.10
C VAL A 107 3.09 15.93 -12.14
N GLY A 108 3.23 17.14 -11.58
CA GLY A 108 2.20 18.16 -11.67
C GLY A 108 2.19 18.85 -13.03
N VAL A 109 1.03 18.94 -13.65
CA VAL A 109 0.81 19.72 -14.87
C VAL A 109 0.03 20.98 -14.53
N ARG A 110 0.49 22.14 -15.00
CA ARG A 110 -0.31 23.37 -14.94
C ARG A 110 -1.33 23.33 -16.09
N VAL A 111 -2.59 23.30 -15.74
CA VAL A 111 -3.64 23.57 -16.72
C VAL A 111 -3.76 25.07 -16.87
N ALA A 112 -3.45 25.59 -18.04
CA ALA A 112 -3.70 26.99 -18.35
C ALA A 112 -5.23 27.23 -18.22
N ARG A 113 -5.63 28.14 -17.30
CA ARG A 113 -7.03 28.57 -17.25
C ARG A 113 -7.33 29.30 -18.56
N PRO A 114 -8.43 28.96 -19.28
CA PRO A 114 -8.86 29.75 -20.39
C PRO A 114 -9.12 31.18 -19.86
N VAL A 115 -8.50 32.16 -20.52
CA VAL A 115 -8.84 33.55 -20.25
C VAL A 115 -10.27 33.76 -20.79
N VAL A 116 -11.22 33.84 -19.89
CA VAL A 116 -12.59 34.27 -20.23
C VAL A 116 -12.49 35.76 -20.48
N GLN A 117 -12.61 36.19 -21.75
CA GLN A 117 -12.78 37.58 -22.15
C GLN A 117 -14.22 37.99 -21.90
#